data_042b63bfe7158306bc9c1ec7c4ac6754
#
_entry.id   042b63bfe7158306bc9c1ec7c4ac6754
#
_cell.length_a   1.000
_cell.length_b   1.000
_cell.length_c   1.000
_cell.angle_alpha   90.00
_cell.angle_beta   90.00
_cell.angle_gamma   90.00
#
_symmetry.space_group_name_H-M   'P 1'
#
loop_
_entity.id
_entity.type
_entity.pdbx_description
1 polymer ?
#
loop_
_entity_poly.entity_id
_entity_poly.type
_entity_poly.pdbx_seq_one_letter_code
_entity_poly.pdbx_strand_id
1 'polypeptide(L)'
;MDPLQRLLAERACERLIVDFVHRLDLGEPASVAELFAEDGTWEWPPPGDGRRIEGREALRAYFGSRPVDRLSRRLMSNVLVTVTGPDTATGTAYFTTYRVDGHRPGGPIPSGPPVQVGHYEDTFRRLDGDWLITSRTLHLPFGGPTPTATAQAAEGCR
;
A
#
# COMPACT_ATOMS: atom_id res chain seq x y z
N MET A 1 1.28 -13.44 -26.14
CA MET A 1 2.41 -12.87 -25.37
C MET A 1 3.46 -13.95 -25.20
N ASP A 2 4.69 -13.70 -25.60
CA ASP A 2 5.79 -14.63 -25.41
C ASP A 2 6.23 -14.69 -23.92
N PRO A 3 7.01 -15.71 -23.50
CA PRO A 3 7.40 -15.88 -22.10
C PRO A 3 8.18 -14.69 -21.51
N LEU A 4 9.03 -14.04 -22.29
CA LEU A 4 9.80 -12.88 -21.85
C LEU A 4 8.89 -11.67 -21.61
N GLN A 5 7.97 -11.41 -22.55
CA GLN A 5 6.99 -10.34 -22.38
C GLN A 5 6.11 -10.56 -21.17
N ARG A 6 5.71 -11.80 -20.89
CA ARG A 6 4.95 -12.16 -19.69
C ARG A 6 5.76 -11.86 -18.42
N LEU A 7 6.99 -12.32 -18.36
CA LEU A 7 7.87 -12.07 -17.20
C LEU A 7 8.08 -10.57 -16.96
N LEU A 8 8.29 -9.78 -18.01
CA LEU A 8 8.46 -8.33 -17.90
C LEU A 8 7.18 -7.65 -17.40
N ALA A 9 6.00 -8.11 -17.83
CA ALA A 9 4.71 -7.59 -17.37
C ALA A 9 4.50 -7.92 -15.87
N GLU A 10 4.73 -9.18 -15.47
CA GLU A 10 4.65 -9.60 -14.06
C GLU A 10 5.58 -8.75 -13.20
N ARG A 11 6.84 -8.58 -13.62
CA ARG A 11 7.81 -7.76 -12.91
C ARG A 11 7.42 -6.29 -12.81
N ALA A 12 6.82 -5.72 -13.85
CA ALA A 12 6.33 -4.34 -13.83
C ALA A 12 5.19 -4.16 -12.82
N CYS A 13 4.24 -5.10 -12.76
CA CYS A 13 3.15 -5.07 -11.77
C CYS A 13 3.66 -5.29 -10.34
N GLU A 14 4.57 -6.24 -10.12
CA GLU A 14 5.24 -6.43 -8.82
C GLU A 14 5.94 -5.14 -8.36
N ARG A 15 6.57 -4.43 -9.28
CA ARG A 15 7.23 -3.16 -8.98
C ARG A 15 6.23 -2.11 -8.48
N LEU A 16 5.03 -2.02 -9.05
CA LEU A 16 3.98 -1.12 -8.58
C LEU A 16 3.57 -1.42 -7.12
N ILE A 17 3.44 -2.72 -6.78
CA ILE A 17 3.10 -3.15 -5.42
C ILE A 17 4.17 -2.68 -4.42
N VAL A 18 5.43 -2.83 -4.76
CA VAL A 18 6.56 -2.43 -3.91
C VAL A 18 6.69 -0.91 -3.85
N ASP A 19 6.57 -0.21 -4.98
CA ASP A 19 6.71 1.24 -5.06
C ASP A 19 5.62 1.97 -4.26
N PHE A 20 4.41 1.40 -4.22
CA PHE A 20 3.32 1.89 -3.38
C PHE A 20 3.75 2.05 -1.91
N VAL A 21 4.36 1.03 -1.31
CA VAL A 21 4.78 1.10 0.09
C VAL A 21 6.02 1.97 0.28
N HIS A 22 6.95 1.99 -0.68
CA HIS A 22 8.11 2.88 -0.64
C HIS A 22 7.69 4.35 -0.61
N ARG A 23 6.74 4.75 -1.45
CA ARG A 23 6.22 6.13 -1.47
C ARG A 23 5.51 6.50 -0.18
N LEU A 24 4.74 5.56 0.42
CA LEU A 24 4.07 5.78 1.68
C LEU A 24 5.02 5.86 2.89
N ASP A 25 6.06 5.05 2.92
CA ASP A 25 6.90 4.87 4.10
C ASP A 25 8.17 5.71 4.06
N LEU A 26 8.73 5.96 2.89
CA LEU A 26 10.05 6.57 2.69
C LEU A 26 10.01 7.78 1.74
N GLY A 27 8.92 7.97 0.99
CA GLY A 27 8.79 8.99 -0.04
C GLY A 27 7.70 10.00 0.28
N GLU A 28 7.08 10.51 -0.78
CA GLU A 28 5.97 11.47 -0.73
C GLU A 28 4.64 10.72 -0.86
N PRO A 29 3.81 10.63 0.20
CA PRO A 29 2.58 9.84 0.18
C PRO A 29 1.58 10.24 -0.93
N ALA A 30 1.47 11.53 -1.25
CA ALA A 30 0.59 11.99 -2.32
C ALA A 30 0.97 11.41 -3.69
N SER A 31 2.26 11.10 -3.91
CA SER A 31 2.77 10.54 -5.17
C SER A 31 2.31 9.11 -5.44
N VAL A 32 1.74 8.43 -4.44
CA VAL A 32 1.12 7.10 -4.62
C VAL A 32 0.05 7.11 -5.72
N ALA A 33 -0.66 8.23 -5.85
CA ALA A 33 -1.68 8.39 -6.88
C ALA A 33 -1.16 8.19 -8.32
N GLU A 34 0.13 8.44 -8.56
CA GLU A 34 0.76 8.27 -9.88
C GLU A 34 0.89 6.81 -10.30
N LEU A 35 0.82 5.87 -9.36
CA LEU A 35 0.84 4.43 -9.64
C LEU A 35 -0.50 3.92 -10.15
N PHE A 36 -1.55 4.72 -10.06
CA PHE A 36 -2.91 4.37 -10.47
C PHE A 36 -3.23 4.94 -11.85
N ALA A 37 -4.12 4.24 -12.56
CA ALA A 37 -4.79 4.80 -13.73
C ALA A 37 -5.60 6.05 -13.36
N GLU A 38 -5.96 6.90 -14.35
CA GLU A 38 -6.75 8.13 -14.10
C GLU A 38 -8.07 7.85 -13.39
N ASP A 39 -8.71 6.72 -13.74
CA ASP A 39 -9.95 6.19 -13.17
C ASP A 39 -9.71 5.15 -12.08
N GLY A 40 -8.47 5.04 -11.58
CA GLY A 40 -8.07 4.03 -10.61
C GLY A 40 -8.78 4.16 -9.27
N THR A 41 -8.95 3.02 -8.57
CA THR A 41 -9.68 2.95 -7.29
C THR A 41 -8.84 2.33 -6.18
N TRP A 42 -9.04 2.83 -4.98
CA TRP A 42 -8.61 2.20 -3.73
C TRP A 42 -9.83 1.97 -2.84
N GLU A 43 -9.97 0.76 -2.30
CA GLU A 43 -11.14 0.37 -1.55
C GLU A 43 -10.80 -0.38 -0.26
N TRP A 44 -11.60 -0.14 0.77
CA TRP A 44 -11.67 -0.95 1.98
C TRP A 44 -13.13 -1.35 2.22
N PRO A 45 -13.59 -2.42 1.56
CA PRO A 45 -15.00 -2.82 1.59
C PRO A 45 -15.43 -3.33 2.98
N PRO A 46 -16.73 -3.43 3.26
CA PRO A 46 -17.23 -4.09 4.46
C PRO A 46 -16.68 -5.54 4.59
N PRO A 47 -16.39 -6.00 5.82
CA PRO A 47 -16.64 -5.38 7.11
C PRO A 47 -15.65 -4.28 7.53
N GLY A 48 -14.84 -3.75 6.63
CA GLY A 48 -14.03 -2.56 6.84
C GLY A 48 -14.91 -1.29 6.97
N ASP A 49 -14.32 -0.12 6.76
CA ASP A 49 -15.03 1.15 6.89
C ASP A 49 -15.92 1.51 5.68
N GLY A 50 -15.97 0.64 4.67
CA GLY A 50 -16.75 0.86 3.45
C GLY A 50 -16.18 1.93 2.51
N ARG A 51 -14.94 2.34 2.72
CA ARG A 51 -14.29 3.42 1.98
C ARG A 51 -13.98 3.02 0.55
N ARG A 52 -14.28 3.92 -0.37
CA ARG A 52 -13.87 3.87 -1.76
C ARG A 52 -13.37 5.24 -2.20
N ILE A 53 -12.17 5.27 -2.72
CA ILE A 53 -11.54 6.46 -3.29
C ILE A 53 -11.35 6.18 -4.78
N GLU A 54 -11.87 7.05 -5.63
CA GLU A 54 -11.86 6.87 -7.07
C GLU A 54 -11.29 8.09 -7.78
N GLY A 55 -10.39 7.81 -8.72
CA GLY A 55 -9.73 8.81 -9.53
C GLY A 55 -8.42 9.34 -8.91
N ARG A 56 -7.45 9.63 -9.78
CA ARG A 56 -6.09 9.99 -9.38
C ARG A 56 -6.03 11.22 -8.46
N GLU A 57 -6.85 12.25 -8.69
CA GLU A 57 -6.90 13.44 -7.83
C GLU A 57 -7.42 13.13 -6.42
N ALA A 58 -8.48 12.32 -6.31
CA ALA A 58 -9.01 11.90 -5.02
C ALA A 58 -8.00 11.02 -4.27
N LEU A 59 -7.31 10.12 -4.97
CA LEU A 59 -6.24 9.30 -4.41
C LEU A 59 -5.07 10.16 -3.91
N ARG A 60 -4.66 11.19 -4.68
CA ARG A 60 -3.62 12.14 -4.27
C ARG A 60 -3.98 12.86 -2.98
N ALA A 61 -5.19 13.39 -2.89
CA ALA A 61 -5.69 14.06 -1.70
C ALA A 61 -5.75 13.09 -0.49
N TYR A 62 -6.26 11.89 -0.70
CA TYR A 62 -6.39 10.87 0.34
C TYR A 62 -5.03 10.46 0.93
N PHE A 63 -4.09 10.06 0.09
CA PHE A 63 -2.76 9.66 0.57
C PHE A 63 -1.94 10.84 1.09
N GLY A 64 -2.11 12.02 0.49
CA GLY A 64 -1.45 13.24 0.93
C GLY A 64 -1.96 13.78 2.27
N SER A 65 -3.14 13.37 2.73
CA SER A 65 -3.68 13.74 4.06
C SER A 65 -3.05 12.97 5.23
N ARG A 66 -2.12 12.06 4.94
CA ARG A 66 -1.42 11.29 5.96
C ARG A 66 -0.69 12.23 6.94
N PRO A 67 -0.77 12.00 8.28
CA PRO A 67 -0.03 12.78 9.26
C PRO A 67 1.48 12.83 8.95
N VAL A 68 2.06 14.02 8.99
CA VAL A 68 3.48 14.24 8.65
C VAL A 68 4.44 13.60 9.67
N ASP A 69 3.98 13.39 10.90
CA ASP A 69 4.71 12.75 11.99
C ASP A 69 4.41 11.24 12.13
N ARG A 70 3.74 10.67 11.14
CA ARG A 70 3.48 9.23 11.09
C ARG A 70 4.71 8.48 10.61
N LEU A 71 5.29 7.66 11.48
CA LEU A 71 6.30 6.69 11.09
C LEU A 71 5.62 5.35 10.79
N SER A 72 5.93 4.76 9.64
CA SER A 72 5.48 3.40 9.32
C SER A 72 6.53 2.62 8.56
N ARG A 73 6.43 1.31 8.68
CA ARG A 73 7.13 0.34 7.84
C ARG A 73 6.14 -0.76 7.47
N ARG A 74 5.95 -0.94 6.16
CA ARG A 74 5.14 -2.02 5.60
C ARG A 74 6.05 -3.05 4.98
N LEU A 75 5.91 -4.28 5.44
CA LEU A 75 6.58 -5.43 4.83
C LEU A 75 5.59 -6.10 3.88
N MET A 76 5.94 -6.12 2.60
CA MET A 76 5.16 -6.84 1.59
C MET A 76 5.71 -8.25 1.44
N SER A 77 4.83 -9.23 1.39
CA SER A 77 5.19 -10.64 1.22
C SER A 77 4.15 -11.39 0.38
N ASN A 78 4.46 -12.62 0.00
CA ASN A 78 3.55 -13.49 -0.76
C ASN A 78 2.96 -12.79 -1.99
N VAL A 79 3.80 -12.04 -2.69
CA VAL A 79 3.40 -11.33 -3.90
C VAL A 79 3.19 -12.34 -5.01
N LEU A 80 2.00 -12.33 -5.59
CA LEU A 80 1.63 -13.16 -6.73
C LEU A 80 0.95 -12.28 -7.77
N VAL A 81 1.56 -12.16 -8.93
CA VAL A 81 0.99 -11.48 -10.09
C VAL A 81 0.71 -12.49 -11.20
N THR A 82 -0.44 -12.37 -11.82
CA THR A 82 -0.85 -13.20 -12.95
C THR A 82 -1.26 -12.31 -14.12
N VAL A 83 -0.56 -12.44 -15.23
CA VAL A 83 -0.93 -11.78 -16.49
C VAL A 83 -2.14 -12.51 -17.08
N THR A 84 -3.24 -11.80 -17.22
CA THR A 84 -4.53 -12.34 -17.70
C THR A 84 -4.79 -12.02 -19.18
N GLY A 85 -4.04 -11.09 -19.75
CA GLY A 85 -4.14 -10.69 -21.15
C GLY A 85 -2.94 -9.84 -21.59
N PRO A 86 -2.90 -9.40 -22.87
CA PRO A 86 -1.79 -8.58 -23.36
C PRO A 86 -1.54 -7.32 -22.56
N ASP A 87 -2.62 -6.71 -22.03
CA ASP A 87 -2.60 -5.42 -21.34
C ASP A 87 -3.32 -5.49 -19.99
N THR A 88 -3.54 -6.70 -19.45
CA THR A 88 -4.25 -6.90 -18.18
C THR A 88 -3.54 -7.91 -17.28
N ALA A 89 -3.54 -7.63 -15.99
CA ALA A 89 -3.02 -8.53 -14.96
C ALA A 89 -3.81 -8.37 -13.65
N THR A 90 -3.73 -9.39 -12.79
CA THR A 90 -4.22 -9.34 -11.41
C THR A 90 -3.07 -9.66 -10.47
N GLY A 91 -3.20 -9.23 -9.21
CA GLY A 91 -2.20 -9.54 -8.21
C GLY A 91 -2.78 -9.61 -6.80
N THR A 92 -2.08 -10.36 -5.96
CA THR A 92 -2.30 -10.36 -4.51
C THR A 92 -0.96 -10.16 -3.81
N ALA A 93 -0.98 -9.48 -2.67
CA ALA A 93 0.20 -9.32 -1.85
C ALA A 93 -0.20 -9.17 -0.39
N TYR A 94 0.48 -9.87 0.51
CA TYR A 94 0.29 -9.70 1.94
C TYR A 94 1.09 -8.51 2.43
N PHE A 95 0.58 -7.85 3.47
CA PHE A 95 1.32 -6.80 4.14
C PHE A 95 1.26 -6.96 5.67
N THR A 96 2.34 -6.55 6.30
CA THR A 96 2.46 -6.38 7.75
C THR A 96 2.89 -4.95 8.00
N THR A 97 2.14 -4.19 8.80
CA THR A 97 2.41 -2.78 9.04
C THR A 97 2.76 -2.52 10.50
N TYR A 98 3.93 -1.95 10.72
CA TYR A 98 4.32 -1.27 11.95
C TYR A 98 4.10 0.22 11.76
N ARG A 99 3.44 0.90 12.70
CA ARG A 99 3.08 2.30 12.54
C ARG A 99 2.86 2.97 13.88
N VAL A 100 3.35 4.21 13.99
CA VAL A 100 3.06 5.11 15.12
C VAL A 100 2.82 6.52 14.59
N ASP A 101 2.01 7.30 15.31
CA ASP A 101 1.82 8.72 15.09
C ASP A 101 2.59 9.53 16.16
N GLY A 102 2.89 10.80 15.88
CA GLY A 102 3.64 11.65 16.81
C GLY A 102 5.13 11.30 16.90
N HIS A 103 5.69 10.67 15.85
CA HIS A 103 7.12 10.36 15.81
C HIS A 103 7.96 11.63 15.68
N ARG A 104 9.01 11.71 16.50
CA ARG A 104 10.07 12.72 16.38
C ARG A 104 11.40 12.04 16.07
N PRO A 105 12.22 12.61 15.17
CA PRO A 105 13.57 12.08 14.91
C PRO A 105 14.39 12.03 16.19
N GLY A 106 15.12 10.95 16.43
CA GLY A 106 15.97 10.86 17.62
C GLY A 106 16.41 9.44 18.01
N GLY A 107 15.95 8.43 17.34
CA GLY A 107 16.36 7.05 17.61
C GLY A 107 15.26 6.03 17.31
N PRO A 108 15.55 4.73 17.47
CA PRO A 108 14.55 3.69 17.25
C PRO A 108 13.43 3.77 18.30
N ILE A 109 12.22 3.54 17.85
CA ILE A 109 11.05 3.38 18.73
C ILE A 109 11.00 1.92 19.16
N PRO A 110 10.62 1.63 20.45
CA PRO A 110 10.40 0.26 20.88
C PRO A 110 9.42 -0.47 19.94
N SER A 111 9.79 -1.65 19.50
CA SER A 111 8.93 -2.46 18.64
C SER A 111 7.75 -3.02 19.43
N GLY A 112 6.55 -2.78 18.95
CA GLY A 112 5.33 -3.45 19.38
C GLY A 112 4.88 -4.49 18.37
N PRO A 113 3.70 -5.11 18.55
CA PRO A 113 3.07 -5.93 17.53
C PRO A 113 2.73 -5.08 16.29
N PRO A 114 2.57 -5.71 15.12
CA PRO A 114 2.10 -4.98 13.95
C PRO A 114 0.70 -4.41 14.20
N VAL A 115 0.44 -3.21 13.72
CA VAL A 115 -0.87 -2.56 13.86
C VAL A 115 -1.88 -3.06 12.83
N GLN A 116 -1.40 -3.62 11.73
CA GLN A 116 -2.24 -4.18 10.67
C GLN A 116 -1.52 -5.35 10.01
N VAL A 117 -2.25 -6.44 9.76
CA VAL A 117 -1.82 -7.55 8.91
C VAL A 117 -2.99 -7.91 8.00
N GLY A 118 -2.74 -7.92 6.71
CA GLY A 118 -3.78 -8.18 5.72
C GLY A 118 -3.20 -8.47 4.33
N HIS A 119 -4.04 -8.32 3.32
CA HIS A 119 -3.60 -8.43 1.94
C HIS A 119 -4.31 -7.42 1.05
N TYR A 120 -3.68 -7.14 -0.08
CA TYR A 120 -4.27 -6.41 -1.19
C TYR A 120 -4.66 -7.38 -2.30
N GLU A 121 -5.75 -7.08 -2.96
CA GLU A 121 -6.12 -7.61 -4.28
C GLU A 121 -6.05 -6.47 -5.28
N ASP A 122 -5.24 -6.67 -6.32
CA ASP A 122 -4.95 -5.65 -7.32
C ASP A 122 -5.43 -6.09 -8.71
N THR A 123 -5.89 -5.11 -9.47
CA THR A 123 -5.99 -5.24 -10.94
C THR A 123 -5.08 -4.21 -11.59
N PHE A 124 -4.48 -4.61 -12.71
CA PHE A 124 -3.54 -3.78 -13.45
C PHE A 124 -3.94 -3.70 -14.91
N ARG A 125 -3.65 -2.58 -15.53
CA ARG A 125 -3.81 -2.36 -16.96
C ARG A 125 -2.59 -1.66 -17.53
N ARG A 126 -2.20 -2.08 -18.72
CA ARG A 126 -1.17 -1.41 -19.49
C ARG A 126 -1.80 -0.31 -20.33
N LEU A 127 -1.39 0.94 -20.11
CA LEU A 127 -1.87 2.14 -20.78
C LEU A 127 -0.68 2.92 -21.32
N ASP A 128 -0.70 3.23 -22.60
CA ASP A 128 0.36 3.99 -23.29
C ASP A 128 1.77 3.40 -23.09
N GLY A 129 1.86 2.07 -22.89
CA GLY A 129 3.10 1.35 -22.66
C GLY A 129 3.44 1.06 -21.21
N ASP A 130 2.84 1.77 -20.25
CA ASP A 130 3.10 1.65 -18.82
C ASP A 130 2.02 0.82 -18.11
N TRP A 131 2.44 -0.03 -17.18
CA TRP A 131 1.53 -0.73 -16.27
C TRP A 131 1.10 0.19 -15.13
N LEU A 132 -0.21 0.23 -14.84
CA LEU A 132 -0.82 1.01 -13.78
C LEU A 132 -1.81 0.18 -12.99
N ILE A 133 -2.00 0.51 -11.71
CA ILE A 133 -3.04 -0.08 -10.86
C ILE A 133 -4.39 0.50 -11.28
N THR A 134 -5.36 -0.34 -11.62
CA THR A 134 -6.74 0.09 -11.92
C THR A 134 -7.65 -0.07 -10.71
N SER A 135 -7.40 -1.07 -9.87
CA SER A 135 -8.05 -1.14 -8.56
C SER A 135 -7.12 -1.78 -7.55
N ARG A 136 -7.20 -1.34 -6.31
CA ARG A 136 -6.58 -1.97 -5.14
C ARG A 136 -7.62 -2.10 -4.05
N THR A 137 -7.89 -3.34 -3.64
CA THR A 137 -8.81 -3.66 -2.55
C THR A 137 -8.04 -4.11 -1.33
N LEU A 138 -8.31 -3.47 -0.19
CA LEU A 138 -7.71 -3.80 1.10
C LEU A 138 -8.58 -4.82 1.83
N HIS A 139 -7.97 -5.95 2.23
CA HIS A 139 -8.54 -6.92 3.15
C HIS A 139 -7.73 -6.93 4.44
N LEU A 140 -8.38 -6.58 5.57
CA LEU A 140 -7.70 -6.37 6.86
C LEU A 140 -8.28 -7.28 7.95
N PRO A 141 -7.88 -8.57 8.02
CA PRO A 141 -8.33 -9.49 9.07
C PRO A 141 -7.76 -9.16 10.45
N PHE A 142 -6.60 -8.50 10.53
CA PHE A 142 -5.97 -8.12 11.78
C PHE A 142 -5.65 -6.62 11.75
N GLY A 143 -6.25 -5.85 12.65
CA GLY A 143 -6.04 -4.41 12.72
C GLY A 143 -6.46 -3.82 14.05
N GLY A 144 -5.96 -2.64 14.34
CA GLY A 144 -6.25 -1.91 15.55
C GLY A 144 -5.95 -0.41 15.38
N PRO A 145 -6.16 0.40 16.42
CA PRO A 145 -5.83 1.82 16.40
C PRO A 145 -4.32 2.01 16.22
N THR A 146 -3.93 3.10 15.57
CA THR A 146 -2.51 3.49 15.50
C THR A 146 -2.08 4.03 16.85
N PRO A 147 -1.06 3.43 17.49
CA PRO A 147 -0.54 3.95 18.74
C PRO A 147 0.20 5.28 18.53
N THR A 148 0.31 6.08 19.60
CA THR A 148 1.16 7.26 19.62
C THR A 148 2.55 6.89 20.15
N ALA A 149 3.59 7.57 19.68
CA ALA A 149 4.97 7.33 20.10
C ALA A 149 5.19 7.49 21.61
N THR A 150 4.45 8.42 22.24
CA THR A 150 4.49 8.65 23.70
C THR A 150 3.88 7.51 24.51
N ALA A 151 2.83 6.87 24.02
CA ALA A 151 2.20 5.73 24.70
C ALA A 151 3.11 4.48 24.68
N GLN A 152 3.84 4.26 23.59
CA GLN A 152 4.77 3.13 23.48
C GLN A 152 5.98 3.26 24.43
N ALA A 153 6.48 4.46 24.67
CA ALA A 153 7.58 4.68 25.62
C ALA A 153 7.21 4.36 27.07
N ALA A 154 5.94 4.47 27.44
CA ALA A 154 5.46 4.17 28.79
C ALA A 154 5.28 2.67 29.05
N GLU A 155 5.00 1.86 28.03
CA GLU A 155 4.80 0.42 28.16
C GLU A 155 6.12 -0.38 28.14
N GLY A 156 7.18 0.17 27.56
CA GLY A 156 8.50 -0.46 27.48
C GLY A 156 9.36 -0.37 28.75
N CYS A 157 8.86 0.29 29.80
CA CYS A 157 9.57 0.50 31.07
C CYS A 157 9.05 -0.36 32.24
N ARG A 158 8.33 -1.47 31.98
CA ARG A 158 7.90 -2.42 33.03
C ARG A 158 8.54 -3.78 32.86
#